data_d0ebffb82918890365d369f30f7f83e9
#
_entry.id   d0ebffb82918890365d369f30f7f83e9
#
_cell.length_a   1.000
_cell.length_b   1.000
_cell.length_c   1.000
_cell.angle_alpha   90.00
_cell.angle_beta   90.00
_cell.angle_gamma   90.00
#
_symmetry.space_group_name_H-M   'P 1'
#
loop_
_entity.id
_entity.type
_entity.pdbx_description
1 polymer ?
#
loop_
_entity_poly.entity_id
_entity_poly.type
_entity_poly.pdbx_seq_one_letter_code
_entity_poly.pdbx_strand_id
1 'polypeptide(L)'
;MPEPTIGILGAGKVGTVLARLLLGAGYRVLIAGSGDPSRISLIVQVLAPGAETTTAEVVARESDMVILTLPLGKYRSIPRDRLKGKIVIDAMNYWSDIDGVRDDLNDPRISTSEIVQDYLSESRVVKAFNHMGYHDLDEGPLPPLAPGRKAIGIAGDDATDLARVAQLVDAIGFDPILAGTLHDSISLQPESLLFGANLSAAAVKNALSEFGSTERGRLVAAARTGNEAAGSHISAVRAL
;
A
#
# COMPACT_ATOMS: atom_id res chain seq x y z
N MET A 1 -26.14 -5.29 -8.71
CA MET A 1 -24.98 -5.32 -9.64
C MET A 1 -24.05 -6.40 -9.11
N PRO A 2 -23.32 -7.14 -9.95
CA PRO A 2 -22.33 -8.07 -9.42
C PRO A 2 -21.33 -7.29 -8.54
N GLU A 3 -20.88 -7.92 -7.46
CA GLU A 3 -19.88 -7.31 -6.58
C GLU A 3 -18.57 -7.11 -7.34
N PRO A 4 -17.85 -6.00 -7.11
CA PRO A 4 -16.60 -5.76 -7.81
C PRO A 4 -15.56 -6.82 -7.46
N THR A 5 -14.79 -7.22 -8.46
CA THR A 5 -13.69 -8.18 -8.30
C THR A 5 -12.42 -7.42 -7.92
N ILE A 6 -11.81 -7.79 -6.79
CA ILE A 6 -10.55 -7.24 -6.34
C ILE A 6 -9.42 -8.23 -6.63
N GLY A 7 -8.41 -7.75 -7.34
CA GLY A 7 -7.20 -8.51 -7.62
C GLY A 7 -6.09 -8.23 -6.61
N ILE A 8 -5.32 -9.24 -6.26
CA ILE A 8 -4.13 -9.08 -5.40
C ILE A 8 -2.92 -9.67 -6.11
N LEU A 9 -1.90 -8.84 -6.31
CA LEU A 9 -0.59 -9.28 -6.80
C LEU A 9 0.39 -9.35 -5.62
N GLY A 10 0.63 -10.57 -5.17
CA GLY A 10 1.44 -10.90 -4.00
C GLY A 10 0.66 -11.74 -2.98
N ALA A 11 0.97 -13.02 -2.86
CA ALA A 11 0.34 -13.95 -1.92
C ALA A 11 1.15 -14.12 -0.62
N GLY A 12 1.77 -13.03 -0.16
CA GLY A 12 2.47 -12.96 1.12
C GLY A 12 1.52 -12.66 2.30
N LYS A 13 2.09 -12.33 3.47
CA LYS A 13 1.33 -12.05 4.71
C LYS A 13 0.29 -10.94 4.52
N VAL A 14 0.68 -9.80 3.97
CA VAL A 14 -0.25 -8.68 3.71
C VAL A 14 -1.32 -9.07 2.69
N GLY A 15 -0.92 -9.71 1.58
CA GLY A 15 -1.85 -10.09 0.52
C GLY A 15 -2.92 -11.09 0.97
N THR A 16 -2.55 -12.09 1.77
CA THR A 16 -3.50 -13.10 2.28
C THR A 16 -4.43 -12.52 3.36
N VAL A 17 -3.94 -11.60 4.20
CA VAL A 17 -4.78 -10.88 5.17
C VAL A 17 -5.79 -10.00 4.43
N LEU A 18 -5.36 -9.17 3.47
CA LEU A 18 -6.27 -8.35 2.68
C LEU A 18 -7.27 -9.19 1.89
N ALA A 19 -6.85 -10.33 1.31
CA ALA A 19 -7.76 -11.25 0.63
C ALA A 19 -8.89 -11.73 1.55
N ARG A 20 -8.56 -12.14 2.78
CA ARG A 20 -9.55 -12.61 3.76
C ARG A 20 -10.51 -11.49 4.18
N LEU A 21 -10.01 -10.28 4.43
CA LEU A 21 -10.82 -9.12 4.81
C LEU A 21 -11.79 -8.73 3.69
N LEU A 22 -11.31 -8.72 2.45
CA LEU A 22 -12.13 -8.44 1.27
C LEU A 22 -13.22 -9.49 1.04
N LEU A 23 -12.90 -10.78 1.20
CA LEU A 23 -13.90 -11.83 1.16
C LEU A 23 -14.95 -11.68 2.27
N GLY A 24 -14.51 -11.31 3.48
CA GLY A 24 -15.43 -11.03 4.60
C GLY A 24 -16.35 -9.83 4.34
N ALA A 25 -15.92 -8.87 3.54
CA ALA A 25 -16.71 -7.73 3.07
C ALA A 25 -17.57 -8.03 1.83
N GLY A 26 -17.55 -9.27 1.31
CA GLY A 26 -18.38 -9.72 0.20
C GLY A 26 -17.76 -9.54 -1.18
N TYR A 27 -16.52 -9.10 -1.32
CA TYR A 27 -15.86 -8.97 -2.62
C TYR A 27 -15.43 -10.35 -3.18
N ARG A 28 -15.49 -10.52 -4.50
CA ARG A 28 -14.77 -11.58 -5.19
C ARG A 28 -13.29 -11.27 -5.22
N VAL A 29 -12.43 -12.21 -4.84
CA VAL A 29 -10.98 -11.98 -4.74
C VAL A 29 -10.21 -12.93 -5.64
N LEU A 30 -9.40 -12.38 -6.54
CA LEU A 30 -8.40 -13.08 -7.33
C LEU A 30 -7.01 -12.79 -6.74
N ILE A 31 -6.20 -13.82 -6.52
CA ILE A 31 -4.85 -13.63 -5.94
C ILE A 31 -3.79 -14.37 -6.76
N ALA A 32 -2.68 -13.70 -7.02
CA ALA A 32 -1.52 -14.27 -7.69
C ALA A 32 -0.25 -14.11 -6.87
N GLY A 33 0.56 -15.14 -6.85
CA GLY A 33 1.96 -15.12 -6.42
C GLY A 33 2.91 -14.95 -7.60
N SER A 34 4.19 -15.23 -7.38
CA SER A 34 5.18 -15.33 -8.46
C SER A 34 5.11 -16.71 -9.11
N GLY A 35 4.87 -16.77 -10.42
CA GLY A 35 4.88 -18.00 -11.21
C GLY A 35 3.59 -18.80 -11.17
N ASP A 36 3.69 -20.13 -11.06
CA ASP A 36 2.56 -21.05 -11.15
C ASP A 36 1.61 -20.90 -9.95
N PRO A 37 0.30 -20.70 -10.16
CA PRO A 37 -0.71 -20.56 -9.10
C PRO A 37 -0.77 -21.77 -8.13
N SER A 38 -0.42 -22.98 -8.59
CA SER A 38 -0.41 -24.18 -7.74
C SER A 38 0.54 -24.05 -6.54
N ARG A 39 1.60 -23.25 -6.65
CA ARG A 39 2.59 -23.04 -5.59
C ARG A 39 2.04 -22.28 -4.37
N ILE A 40 0.97 -21.51 -4.57
CA ILE A 40 0.32 -20.73 -3.51
C ILE A 40 -1.07 -21.25 -3.14
N SER A 41 -1.62 -22.21 -3.90
CA SER A 41 -3.01 -22.66 -3.75
C SER A 41 -3.31 -23.15 -2.35
N LEU A 42 -2.45 -23.99 -1.76
CA LEU A 42 -2.65 -24.53 -0.42
C LEU A 42 -2.64 -23.43 0.65
N ILE A 43 -1.65 -22.52 0.60
CA ILE A 43 -1.54 -21.46 1.61
C ILE A 43 -2.70 -20.45 1.49
N VAL A 44 -3.15 -20.15 0.28
CA VAL A 44 -4.32 -19.28 0.05
C VAL A 44 -5.60 -19.97 0.54
N GLN A 45 -5.77 -21.26 0.27
CA GLN A 45 -6.92 -22.03 0.76
C GLN A 45 -7.01 -22.04 2.30
N VAL A 46 -5.87 -22.04 2.99
CA VAL A 46 -5.81 -22.03 4.46
C VAL A 46 -5.99 -20.63 5.04
N LEU A 47 -5.29 -19.61 4.47
CA LEU A 47 -5.24 -18.26 5.05
C LEU A 47 -6.34 -17.32 4.55
N ALA A 48 -6.85 -17.55 3.35
CA ALA A 48 -7.91 -16.75 2.72
C ALA A 48 -8.90 -17.67 1.97
N PRO A 49 -9.64 -18.55 2.69
CA PRO A 49 -10.55 -19.50 2.07
C PRO A 49 -11.64 -18.77 1.29
N GLY A 50 -11.76 -19.10 -0.01
CA GLY A 50 -12.65 -18.42 -0.96
C GLY A 50 -11.94 -17.50 -1.96
N ALA A 51 -10.68 -17.13 -1.73
CA ALA A 51 -9.89 -16.43 -2.74
C ALA A 51 -9.48 -17.40 -3.87
N GLU A 52 -9.62 -16.94 -5.11
CA GLU A 52 -9.28 -17.72 -6.31
C GLU A 52 -7.82 -17.49 -6.69
N THR A 53 -7.00 -18.54 -6.63
CA THR A 53 -5.60 -18.46 -7.08
C THR A 53 -5.52 -18.53 -8.60
N THR A 54 -4.78 -17.59 -9.20
CA THR A 54 -4.60 -17.52 -10.65
C THR A 54 -3.27 -16.84 -11.02
N THR A 55 -3.04 -16.58 -12.30
CA THR A 55 -1.84 -15.89 -12.78
C THR A 55 -1.97 -14.38 -12.63
N ALA A 56 -0.84 -13.67 -12.60
CA ALA A 56 -0.82 -12.21 -12.53
C ALA A 56 -1.54 -11.55 -13.70
N GLU A 57 -1.46 -12.14 -14.90
CA GLU A 57 -2.16 -11.66 -16.09
C GLU A 57 -3.68 -11.77 -15.98
N VAL A 58 -4.17 -12.87 -15.39
CA VAL A 58 -5.60 -13.06 -15.15
C VAL A 58 -6.09 -12.11 -14.09
N VAL A 59 -5.37 -11.98 -12.95
CA VAL A 59 -5.65 -10.98 -11.92
C VAL A 59 -5.76 -9.59 -12.54
N ALA A 60 -4.75 -9.18 -13.29
CA ALA A 60 -4.72 -7.85 -13.91
C ALA A 60 -5.83 -7.62 -14.92
N ARG A 61 -6.25 -8.66 -15.66
CA ARG A 61 -7.30 -8.57 -16.67
C ARG A 61 -8.70 -8.52 -16.07
N GLU A 62 -8.99 -9.41 -15.11
CA GLU A 62 -10.36 -9.69 -14.66
C GLU A 62 -10.80 -8.90 -13.44
N SER A 63 -9.88 -8.20 -12.77
CA SER A 63 -10.21 -7.40 -11.60
C SER A 63 -10.62 -5.97 -11.96
N ASP A 64 -11.54 -5.39 -11.19
CA ASP A 64 -11.95 -3.99 -11.30
C ASP A 64 -10.94 -3.05 -10.63
N MET A 65 -10.33 -3.49 -9.53
CA MET A 65 -9.21 -2.85 -8.84
C MET A 65 -8.14 -3.90 -8.51
N VAL A 66 -6.88 -3.48 -8.45
CA VAL A 66 -5.76 -4.39 -8.14
C VAL A 66 -4.93 -3.83 -6.98
N ILE A 67 -4.65 -4.66 -5.99
CA ILE A 67 -3.79 -4.33 -4.85
C ILE A 67 -2.41 -4.97 -5.06
N LEU A 68 -1.36 -4.18 -4.93
CA LEU A 68 0.03 -4.61 -5.04
C LEU A 68 0.60 -4.88 -3.66
N THR A 69 0.95 -6.13 -3.37
CA THR A 69 1.54 -6.58 -2.09
C THR A 69 2.81 -7.41 -2.30
N LEU A 70 3.49 -7.21 -3.42
CA LEU A 70 4.77 -7.84 -3.73
C LEU A 70 5.94 -7.01 -3.16
N PRO A 71 7.17 -7.55 -3.05
CA PRO A 71 8.35 -6.75 -2.75
C PRO A 71 8.50 -5.61 -3.77
N LEU A 72 8.74 -4.38 -3.30
CA LEU A 72 8.75 -3.20 -4.16
C LEU A 72 9.80 -3.30 -5.28
N GLY A 73 10.98 -3.86 -4.99
CA GLY A 73 12.02 -4.07 -5.99
C GLY A 73 11.59 -4.88 -7.22
N LYS A 74 10.46 -5.57 -7.13
CA LYS A 74 9.87 -6.36 -8.22
C LYS A 74 8.76 -5.63 -8.99
N TYR A 75 8.50 -4.34 -8.74
CA TYR A 75 7.41 -3.61 -9.37
C TYR A 75 7.42 -3.67 -10.91
N ARG A 76 8.59 -3.79 -11.53
CA ARG A 76 8.73 -3.92 -13.00
C ARG A 76 8.24 -5.27 -13.55
N SER A 77 7.94 -6.26 -12.69
CA SER A 77 7.32 -7.53 -13.11
C SER A 77 5.80 -7.47 -13.19
N ILE A 78 5.19 -6.36 -12.79
CA ILE A 78 3.73 -6.16 -12.85
C ILE A 78 3.31 -6.09 -14.33
N PRO A 79 2.23 -6.79 -14.76
CA PRO A 79 1.76 -6.81 -16.15
C PRO A 79 1.03 -5.50 -16.50
N ARG A 80 1.79 -4.42 -16.64
CA ARG A 80 1.31 -3.04 -16.80
C ARG A 80 0.26 -2.87 -17.90
N ASP A 81 0.44 -3.56 -19.05
CA ASP A 81 -0.46 -3.42 -20.18
C ASP A 81 -1.88 -3.95 -19.89
N ARG A 82 -2.03 -4.84 -18.91
CA ARG A 82 -3.31 -5.37 -18.47
C ARG A 82 -3.99 -4.50 -17.40
N LEU A 83 -3.26 -3.54 -16.85
CA LEU A 83 -3.76 -2.62 -15.80
C LEU A 83 -4.21 -1.26 -16.34
N LYS A 84 -4.11 -1.04 -17.66
CA LYS A 84 -4.53 0.22 -18.30
C LYS A 84 -5.95 0.64 -17.88
N GLY A 85 -6.08 1.90 -17.43
CA GLY A 85 -7.34 2.47 -16.99
C GLY A 85 -7.88 1.95 -15.66
N LYS A 86 -7.16 1.08 -14.96
CA LYS A 86 -7.59 0.53 -13.66
C LYS A 86 -7.05 1.33 -12.48
N ILE A 87 -7.77 1.26 -11.36
CA ILE A 87 -7.25 1.70 -10.06
C ILE A 87 -6.30 0.61 -9.57
N VAL A 88 -5.09 1.03 -9.21
CA VAL A 88 -4.05 0.17 -8.64
C VAL A 88 -3.71 0.67 -7.24
N ILE A 89 -3.99 -0.12 -6.22
CA ILE A 89 -3.70 0.22 -4.83
C ILE A 89 -2.28 -0.27 -4.51
N ASP A 90 -1.38 0.64 -4.22
CA ASP A 90 -0.01 0.33 -3.84
C ASP A 90 0.12 0.17 -2.32
N ALA A 91 0.21 -1.09 -1.87
CA ALA A 91 0.47 -1.45 -0.49
C ALA A 91 1.95 -1.88 -0.25
N MET A 92 2.83 -1.63 -1.23
CA MET A 92 4.23 -2.03 -1.14
C MET A 92 5.04 -1.03 -0.30
N ASN A 93 6.16 -1.51 0.22
CA ASN A 93 7.19 -0.70 0.86
C ASN A 93 8.56 -1.12 0.36
N TYR A 94 9.51 -0.17 0.35
CA TYR A 94 10.91 -0.47 0.10
C TYR A 94 11.58 -1.00 1.37
N TRP A 95 12.27 -2.13 1.24
CA TRP A 95 13.08 -2.73 2.28
C TRP A 95 14.42 -3.16 1.71
N SER A 96 15.50 -2.51 2.11
CA SER A 96 16.85 -2.85 1.62
C SER A 96 17.26 -4.31 1.84
N ASP A 97 16.78 -4.93 2.91
CA ASP A 97 17.06 -6.34 3.23
C ASP A 97 16.37 -7.33 2.27
N ILE A 98 15.28 -6.91 1.63
CA ILE A 98 14.49 -7.73 0.70
C ILE A 98 14.74 -7.34 -0.75
N ASP A 99 14.77 -6.03 -1.02
CA ASP A 99 14.84 -5.46 -2.37
C ASP A 99 16.27 -5.18 -2.83
N GLY A 100 17.27 -5.36 -1.91
CA GLY A 100 18.65 -4.91 -2.09
C GLY A 100 18.78 -3.39 -1.95
N VAL A 101 20.00 -2.90 -1.93
CA VAL A 101 20.26 -1.44 -1.89
C VAL A 101 19.90 -0.83 -3.24
N ARG A 102 18.92 0.05 -3.25
CA ARG A 102 18.33 0.68 -4.43
C ARG A 102 18.18 2.18 -4.18
N ASP A 103 19.10 2.98 -4.71
CA ASP A 103 19.08 4.44 -4.57
C ASP A 103 17.84 5.05 -5.23
N ASP A 104 17.37 4.46 -6.35
CA ASP A 104 16.16 4.88 -7.04
C ASP A 104 14.87 4.69 -6.22
N LEU A 105 14.85 3.76 -5.25
CA LEU A 105 13.71 3.51 -4.36
C LEU A 105 13.84 4.18 -2.99
N ASN A 106 14.97 4.81 -2.71
CA ASN A 106 15.28 5.45 -1.42
C ASN A 106 15.49 6.97 -1.52
N ASP A 107 15.15 7.57 -2.65
CA ASP A 107 15.27 9.02 -2.86
C ASP A 107 14.19 9.78 -2.07
N PRO A 108 14.56 10.64 -1.11
CA PRO A 108 13.59 11.39 -0.30
C PRO A 108 12.85 12.49 -1.09
N ARG A 109 13.23 12.75 -2.34
CA ARG A 109 12.56 13.75 -3.20
C ARG A 109 11.27 13.21 -3.80
N ILE A 110 11.15 11.89 -3.99
CA ILE A 110 10.04 11.24 -4.67
C ILE A 110 9.48 10.12 -3.81
N SER A 111 8.16 9.96 -3.76
CA SER A 111 7.56 8.81 -3.09
C SER A 111 7.73 7.54 -3.94
N THR A 112 7.79 6.38 -3.28
CA THR A 112 7.85 5.11 -4.02
C THR A 112 6.62 4.85 -4.88
N SER A 113 5.47 5.41 -4.49
CA SER A 113 4.23 5.30 -5.27
C SER A 113 4.23 6.15 -6.54
N GLU A 114 4.96 7.29 -6.56
CA GLU A 114 5.20 8.03 -7.81
C GLU A 114 6.03 7.19 -8.78
N ILE A 115 7.06 6.48 -8.30
CA ILE A 115 7.87 5.57 -9.14
C ILE A 115 7.01 4.44 -9.73
N VAL A 116 6.08 3.89 -8.92
CA VAL A 116 5.12 2.88 -9.38
C VAL A 116 4.16 3.48 -10.40
N GLN A 117 3.66 4.71 -10.18
CA GLN A 117 2.79 5.42 -11.12
C GLN A 117 3.49 5.70 -12.46
N ASP A 118 4.75 6.11 -12.45
CA ASP A 118 5.54 6.33 -13.67
C ASP A 118 5.67 5.03 -14.48
N TYR A 119 5.89 3.90 -13.82
CA TYR A 119 5.93 2.60 -14.47
C TYR A 119 4.55 2.18 -14.99
N LEU A 120 3.49 2.43 -14.23
CA LEU A 120 2.09 2.13 -14.55
C LEU A 120 1.38 3.37 -15.15
N SER A 121 2.01 4.05 -16.09
CA SER A 121 1.61 5.38 -16.59
C SER A 121 0.18 5.46 -17.15
N GLU A 122 -0.41 4.32 -17.56
CA GLU A 122 -1.78 4.25 -18.05
C GLU A 122 -2.78 3.72 -17.00
N SER A 123 -2.34 3.53 -15.76
CA SER A 123 -3.17 3.15 -14.60
C SER A 123 -3.32 4.35 -13.66
N ARG A 124 -4.15 4.23 -12.64
CA ARG A 124 -4.34 5.23 -11.61
C ARG A 124 -3.94 4.65 -10.26
N VAL A 125 -2.77 5.07 -9.76
CA VAL A 125 -2.20 4.54 -8.51
C VAL A 125 -2.73 5.30 -7.30
N VAL A 126 -3.11 4.56 -6.27
CA VAL A 126 -3.48 5.08 -4.95
C VAL A 126 -2.66 4.34 -3.90
N LYS A 127 -1.94 5.06 -3.03
CA LYS A 127 -1.23 4.49 -1.88
C LYS A 127 -2.21 4.16 -0.77
N ALA A 128 -2.22 2.91 -0.28
CA ALA A 128 -2.98 2.51 0.90
C ALA A 128 -2.46 1.19 1.49
N PHE A 129 -2.81 0.88 2.75
CA PHE A 129 -2.50 -0.36 3.48
C PHE A 129 -1.02 -0.61 3.79
N ASN A 130 -0.12 0.23 3.32
CA ASN A 130 1.32 0.04 3.46
C ASN A 130 1.87 0.34 4.85
N HIS A 131 1.20 1.23 5.61
CA HIS A 131 1.75 1.74 6.88
C HIS A 131 1.31 0.94 8.11
N MET A 132 0.27 0.11 8.02
CA MET A 132 -0.20 -0.75 9.11
C MET A 132 0.40 -2.14 9.02
N GLY A 133 0.83 -2.71 10.15
CA GLY A 133 1.33 -4.07 10.23
C GLY A 133 0.27 -5.11 9.84
N TYR A 134 0.67 -6.22 9.23
CA TYR A 134 -0.30 -7.24 8.80
C TYR A 134 -1.06 -7.90 9.97
N HIS A 135 -0.49 -7.96 11.16
CA HIS A 135 -1.20 -8.42 12.37
C HIS A 135 -2.31 -7.44 12.77
N ASP A 136 -2.00 -6.13 12.74
CA ASP A 136 -2.98 -5.09 13.06
C ASP A 136 -4.09 -5.02 12.01
N LEU A 137 -3.75 -5.24 10.72
CA LEU A 137 -4.74 -5.40 9.66
C LEU A 137 -5.66 -6.61 9.90
N ASP A 138 -5.09 -7.71 10.40
CA ASP A 138 -5.81 -8.95 10.62
C ASP A 138 -6.79 -8.91 11.80
N GLU A 139 -6.36 -8.31 12.90
CA GLU A 139 -7.07 -8.29 14.18
C GLU A 139 -7.89 -7.00 14.38
N GLY A 140 -7.64 -5.96 13.58
CA GLY A 140 -8.15 -4.62 13.75
C GLY A 140 -9.52 -4.26 13.16
N PRO A 141 -10.16 -5.05 12.25
CA PRO A 141 -11.41 -4.66 11.64
C PRO A 141 -12.54 -4.46 12.66
N LEU A 142 -13.18 -3.31 12.61
CA LEU A 142 -14.35 -2.98 13.42
C LEU A 142 -15.46 -2.39 12.54
N PRO A 143 -16.75 -2.56 12.91
CA PRO A 143 -17.85 -1.93 12.17
C PRO A 143 -17.76 -0.40 12.21
N PRO A 144 -18.42 0.29 11.26
CA PRO A 144 -18.45 1.74 11.24
C PRO A 144 -18.88 2.33 12.58
N LEU A 145 -18.23 3.42 13.00
CA LEU A 145 -18.49 4.16 14.24
C LEU A 145 -18.18 3.38 15.54
N ALA A 146 -17.62 2.19 15.46
CA ALA A 146 -17.23 1.45 16.66
C ALA A 146 -16.10 2.17 17.44
N PRO A 147 -16.21 2.23 18.79
CA PRO A 147 -15.11 2.75 19.58
C PRO A 147 -13.80 1.98 19.36
N GLY A 148 -12.71 2.70 19.14
CA GLY A 148 -11.40 2.08 18.93
C GLY A 148 -11.10 1.68 17.49
N ARG A 149 -12.02 1.92 16.53
CA ARG A 149 -11.81 1.67 15.10
C ARG A 149 -10.53 2.35 14.63
N LYS A 150 -9.70 1.61 13.91
CA LYS A 150 -8.41 2.06 13.42
C LYS A 150 -8.53 2.68 12.04
N ALA A 151 -7.51 3.43 11.63
CA ALA A 151 -7.55 4.18 10.39
C ALA A 151 -6.42 3.81 9.44
N ILE A 152 -6.72 3.86 8.14
CA ILE A 152 -5.78 3.67 7.04
C ILE A 152 -5.62 5.00 6.30
N GLY A 153 -4.38 5.48 6.19
CA GLY A 153 -4.03 6.61 5.34
C GLY A 153 -4.09 6.21 3.86
N ILE A 154 -4.74 7.05 3.04
CA ILE A 154 -4.83 6.87 1.60
C ILE A 154 -4.35 8.13 0.89
N ALA A 155 -3.53 7.99 -0.16
CA ALA A 155 -2.99 9.11 -0.92
C ALA A 155 -3.07 8.83 -2.42
N GLY A 156 -3.39 9.85 -3.21
CA GLY A 156 -3.56 9.73 -4.67
C GLY A 156 -3.98 11.06 -5.30
N ASP A 157 -3.97 11.12 -6.62
CA ASP A 157 -4.13 12.37 -7.35
C ASP A 157 -5.55 12.59 -7.92
N ASP A 158 -6.39 11.53 -7.95
CA ASP A 158 -7.76 11.61 -8.44
C ASP A 158 -8.78 11.42 -7.30
N ALA A 159 -9.68 12.40 -7.11
CA ALA A 159 -10.65 12.39 -6.04
C ALA A 159 -11.67 11.24 -6.15
N THR A 160 -12.01 10.81 -7.38
CA THR A 160 -12.95 9.71 -7.61
C THR A 160 -12.31 8.38 -7.23
N ASP A 161 -11.04 8.19 -7.56
CA ASP A 161 -10.30 6.98 -7.21
C ASP A 161 -10.05 6.90 -5.70
N LEU A 162 -9.70 8.03 -5.07
CA LEU A 162 -9.60 8.14 -3.60
C LEU A 162 -10.92 7.76 -2.92
N ALA A 163 -12.07 8.24 -3.42
CA ALA A 163 -13.37 7.91 -2.87
C ALA A 163 -13.68 6.39 -2.98
N ARG A 164 -13.32 5.75 -4.10
CA ARG A 164 -13.50 4.31 -4.28
C ARG A 164 -12.60 3.48 -3.35
N VAL A 165 -11.35 3.90 -3.19
CA VAL A 165 -10.42 3.23 -2.26
C VAL A 165 -10.86 3.47 -0.81
N ALA A 166 -11.38 4.66 -0.48
CA ALA A 166 -11.96 4.95 0.83
C ALA A 166 -13.15 4.03 1.16
N GLN A 167 -14.04 3.78 0.19
CA GLN A 167 -15.14 2.82 0.35
C GLN A 167 -14.63 1.41 0.62
N LEU A 168 -13.57 0.98 -0.08
CA LEU A 168 -12.94 -0.33 0.14
C LEU A 168 -12.35 -0.42 1.56
N VAL A 169 -11.62 0.61 2.01
CA VAL A 169 -11.04 0.69 3.35
C VAL A 169 -12.13 0.63 4.43
N ASP A 170 -13.23 1.37 4.24
CA ASP A 170 -14.37 1.37 5.17
C ASP A 170 -15.06 -0.01 5.21
N ALA A 171 -15.29 -0.63 4.06
CA ALA A 171 -15.93 -1.93 3.94
C ALA A 171 -15.16 -3.05 4.65
N ILE A 172 -13.83 -3.00 4.65
CA ILE A 172 -13.00 -4.00 5.34
C ILE A 172 -12.71 -3.65 6.81
N GLY A 173 -13.34 -2.63 7.37
CA GLY A 173 -13.38 -2.38 8.81
C GLY A 173 -12.46 -1.28 9.34
N PHE A 174 -11.95 -0.36 8.49
CA PHE A 174 -11.07 0.72 8.90
C PHE A 174 -11.59 2.11 8.48
N ASP A 175 -11.22 3.15 9.22
CA ASP A 175 -11.53 4.53 8.85
C ASP A 175 -10.57 5.02 7.74
N PRO A 176 -11.05 5.43 6.56
CA PRO A 176 -10.20 5.99 5.53
C PRO A 176 -9.80 7.44 5.87
N ILE A 177 -8.51 7.77 5.83
CA ILE A 177 -8.00 9.12 6.04
C ILE A 177 -7.21 9.57 4.82
N LEU A 178 -7.63 10.68 4.21
CA LEU A 178 -6.89 11.27 3.09
C LEU A 178 -5.56 11.84 3.58
N ALA A 179 -4.48 11.35 2.99
CA ALA A 179 -3.09 11.73 3.31
C ALA A 179 -2.46 12.62 2.21
N GLY A 180 -3.27 13.14 1.29
CA GLY A 180 -2.83 14.02 0.21
C GLY A 180 -2.65 13.31 -1.14
N THR A 181 -1.77 13.87 -1.98
CA THR A 181 -1.42 13.36 -3.31
C THR A 181 -0.49 12.15 -3.24
N LEU A 182 -0.17 11.51 -4.39
CA LEU A 182 0.89 10.49 -4.44
C LEU A 182 2.23 11.04 -3.97
N HIS A 183 2.53 12.29 -4.25
CA HIS A 183 3.73 12.97 -3.76
C HIS A 183 3.77 13.04 -2.23
N ASP A 184 2.62 13.27 -1.57
CA ASP A 184 2.49 13.33 -0.12
C ASP A 184 2.52 11.94 0.54
N SER A 185 2.37 10.87 -0.25
CA SER A 185 2.36 9.48 0.25
C SER A 185 3.67 9.06 0.92
N ILE A 186 4.73 9.82 0.76
CA ILE A 186 6.00 9.62 1.48
C ILE A 186 5.80 9.69 3.01
N SER A 187 4.78 10.41 3.48
CA SER A 187 4.38 10.46 4.90
C SER A 187 3.80 9.14 5.43
N LEU A 188 3.45 8.20 4.55
CA LEU A 188 2.97 6.84 4.89
C LEU A 188 4.06 5.77 4.79
N GLN A 189 5.26 6.13 4.33
CA GLN A 189 6.36 5.19 4.08
C GLN A 189 7.19 4.91 5.34
N PRO A 190 8.09 3.89 5.31
CA PRO A 190 9.03 3.64 6.39
C PRO A 190 9.73 4.91 6.89
N GLU A 191 10.09 4.95 8.16
CA GLU A 191 10.68 6.10 8.87
C GLU A 191 9.71 7.26 9.16
N SER A 192 8.44 7.18 8.74
CA SER A 192 7.40 8.14 9.17
C SER A 192 6.76 7.71 10.49
N LEU A 193 6.10 8.66 11.19
CA LEU A 193 5.35 8.40 12.43
C LEU A 193 4.17 7.42 12.23
N LEU A 194 3.65 7.34 11.01
CA LEU A 194 2.52 6.47 10.68
C LEU A 194 2.94 5.04 10.38
N PHE A 195 4.21 4.84 10.02
CA PHE A 195 4.66 3.52 9.63
C PHE A 195 4.75 2.57 10.83
N GLY A 196 4.06 1.43 10.74
CA GLY A 196 3.93 0.46 11.84
C GLY A 196 2.96 0.89 12.95
N ALA A 197 2.26 2.02 12.78
CA ALA A 197 1.35 2.54 13.79
C ALA A 197 -0.08 2.02 13.57
N ASN A 198 -0.73 1.64 14.70
CA ASN A 198 -2.12 1.17 14.75
C ASN A 198 -2.98 2.25 15.44
N LEU A 199 -3.34 3.29 14.71
CA LEU A 199 -3.89 4.54 15.23
C LEU A 199 -5.37 4.74 14.88
N SER A 200 -6.05 5.56 15.69
CA SER A 200 -7.40 6.06 15.35
C SER A 200 -7.35 7.15 14.27
N ALA A 201 -8.49 7.45 13.67
CA ALA A 201 -8.62 8.49 12.64
C ALA A 201 -8.06 9.85 13.09
N ALA A 202 -8.33 10.27 14.32
CA ALA A 202 -7.82 11.54 14.87
C ALA A 202 -6.29 11.51 14.99
N ALA A 203 -5.72 10.40 15.49
CA ALA A 203 -4.28 10.28 15.65
C ALA A 203 -3.54 10.20 14.29
N VAL A 204 -4.12 9.54 13.27
CA VAL A 204 -3.56 9.55 11.91
C VAL A 204 -3.55 10.98 11.34
N LYS A 205 -4.64 11.75 11.48
CA LYS A 205 -4.70 13.15 11.04
C LYS A 205 -3.65 14.02 11.73
N ASN A 206 -3.47 13.86 13.03
CA ASN A 206 -2.43 14.58 13.78
C ASN A 206 -1.02 14.22 13.29
N ALA A 207 -0.72 12.93 13.13
CA ALA A 207 0.59 12.49 12.65
C ALA A 207 0.90 13.01 11.23
N LEU A 208 -0.11 13.06 10.34
CA LEU A 208 0.03 13.68 9.01
C LEU A 208 0.33 15.18 9.11
N SER A 209 -0.37 15.92 9.98
CA SER A 209 -0.15 17.37 10.16
C SER A 209 1.22 17.68 10.77
N GLU A 210 1.76 16.78 11.58
CA GLU A 210 3.06 16.91 12.22
C GLU A 210 4.23 16.43 11.34
N PHE A 211 3.97 15.72 10.23
CA PHE A 211 5.02 15.12 9.41
C PHE A 211 6.14 16.09 9.04
N GLY A 212 5.83 17.30 8.60
CA GLY A 212 6.83 18.32 8.24
C GLY A 212 7.77 18.74 9.39
N SER A 213 7.34 18.57 10.64
CA SER A 213 8.14 18.87 11.84
C SER A 213 8.99 17.69 12.33
N THR A 214 8.78 16.49 11.79
CA THR A 214 9.58 15.30 12.12
C THR A 214 10.97 15.35 11.47
N GLU A 215 11.87 14.50 11.93
CA GLU A 215 13.19 14.35 11.31
C GLU A 215 13.07 13.93 9.84
N ARG A 216 12.24 12.91 9.56
CA ARG A 216 11.96 12.45 8.19
C ARG A 216 11.35 13.54 7.33
N GLY A 217 10.37 14.27 7.84
CA GLY A 217 9.71 15.36 7.11
C GLY A 217 10.67 16.51 6.76
N ARG A 218 11.56 16.90 7.69
CA ARG A 218 12.60 17.92 7.43
C ARG A 218 13.61 17.45 6.37
N LEU A 219 14.03 16.18 6.43
CA LEU A 219 14.91 15.59 5.42
C LEU A 219 14.26 15.63 4.03
N VAL A 220 12.99 15.21 3.93
CA VAL A 220 12.22 15.27 2.68
C VAL A 220 12.11 16.71 2.16
N ALA A 221 11.77 17.66 3.01
CA ALA A 221 11.65 19.07 2.62
C ALA A 221 13.00 19.66 2.13
N ALA A 222 14.09 19.35 2.84
CA ALA A 222 15.44 19.78 2.44
C ALA A 222 15.86 19.20 1.09
N ALA A 223 15.62 17.90 0.87
CA ALA A 223 15.93 17.23 -0.38
C ALA A 223 15.12 17.80 -1.57
N ARG A 224 13.83 18.07 -1.36
CA ARG A 224 12.92 18.64 -2.38
C ARG A 224 13.25 20.10 -2.74
N THR A 225 13.82 20.86 -1.81
CA THR A 225 14.24 22.26 -2.05
C THR A 225 15.68 22.39 -2.56
N GLY A 226 16.42 21.28 -2.72
CA GLY A 226 17.83 21.29 -3.12
C GLY A 226 18.79 21.78 -2.03
N ASN A 227 18.35 21.82 -0.78
CA ASN A 227 19.15 22.31 0.35
C ASN A 227 19.84 21.12 1.04
N GLU A 228 20.99 20.66 0.52
CA GLU A 228 21.71 19.46 0.95
C GLU A 228 22.32 19.54 2.37
N ALA A 229 22.24 20.66 3.06
CA ALA A 229 22.91 20.89 4.34
C ALA A 229 22.38 20.04 5.52
N ALA A 230 21.25 19.32 5.39
CA ALA A 230 20.62 18.55 6.47
C ALA A 230 20.95 17.04 6.46
N GLY A 231 21.62 16.53 5.42
CA GLY A 231 21.75 15.06 5.16
C GLY A 231 23.01 14.38 5.71
N SER A 232 23.98 15.11 6.27
CA SER A 232 25.31 14.54 6.56
C SER A 232 25.46 13.75 7.88
N HIS A 233 24.38 13.56 8.65
CA HIS A 233 24.45 12.86 9.96
C HIS A 233 23.86 11.43 10.02
N ILE A 234 23.24 10.93 8.96
CA ILE A 234 22.53 9.62 9.02
C ILE A 234 23.44 8.41 8.73
N SER A 235 24.63 8.61 8.18
CA SER A 235 25.56 7.50 7.84
C SER A 235 26.31 6.89 9.05
N ALA A 236 26.23 7.48 10.23
CA ALA A 236 27.08 7.11 11.37
C ALA A 236 26.43 6.18 12.42
N VAL A 237 25.14 5.86 12.35
CA VAL A 237 24.42 5.06 13.38
C VAL A 237 24.23 3.59 13.00
N ARG A 238 24.76 3.11 11.86
CA ARG A 238 24.64 1.71 11.43
C ARG A 238 25.87 0.81 11.72
N ALA A 239 26.73 1.20 12.64
CA ALA A 239 27.88 0.38 13.08
C ALA A 239 27.94 0.29 14.61
N LEU A 240 26.97 -0.40 15.22
CA LEU A 240 27.09 -1.02 16.57
C LEU A 240 26.17 -2.22 16.62
#